data_f82079700bfefd53d1d42d31a4a2f454
#
_entry.id   f82079700bfefd53d1d42d31a4a2f454
#
_cell.length_a   1.000
_cell.length_b   1.000
_cell.length_c   1.000
_cell.angle_alpha   90.00
_cell.angle_beta   90.00
_cell.angle_gamma   90.00
#
_symmetry.space_group_name_H-M   'P 1'
#
loop_
_entity.id
_entity.type
_entity.pdbx_description
1 polymer ?
#
loop_
_entity_poly.entity_id
_entity_poly.type
_entity_poly.pdbx_seq_one_letter_code
_entity_poly.pdbx_strand_id
1 'polypeptide(L)'
;MSQFDELITQAEAVDLKERKQFVQYLLNVAQKSAKKLSAEDKSAIRDFAFRQVDVCAAAIPDAKSYKEKDSLFELEDLVLGIVMTLCPAPGDVPADKLMKIQSLVKLVEEERKIETTLDGIFQADAIQETDINRLLYWVKQTNDEYQRAVMYPGILHYRSQLSKFTEGAKAKLSNHIHDEIRRILALEKVSSEAADALELLADVCKFFPNADTPSLLISILELNQNRISYYAVESLLTLGREVPQNFIDALAHDLVHANLIYGTLAQHDKTHLFPKELSGEEYLAKSDLVHWLTYPTELGQAPDEIQYIGKITYLFKKEFYHVFRFRSESDTLGDDLRGKWLIGWSGSDGGTFSNFDEFEKFDLGSTEKTLKNIKKKLIG
;
A
#
# COMPACT_ATOMS: atom_id res chain seq x y z
N MET A 1 -41.29 18.57 4.34
CA MET A 1 -39.95 18.74 3.68
C MET A 1 -38.93 18.72 4.79
N SER A 2 -37.98 17.78 4.72
CA SER A 2 -36.95 17.64 5.76
C SER A 2 -36.02 18.81 5.76
N GLN A 3 -35.48 19.19 6.90
CA GLN A 3 -34.41 20.20 7.02
C GLN A 3 -33.11 19.72 6.36
N PHE A 4 -32.98 18.45 6.00
CA PHE A 4 -31.81 17.85 5.38
C PHE A 4 -31.93 17.73 3.86
N ASP A 5 -33.08 18.05 3.24
CA ASP A 5 -33.32 17.85 1.80
C ASP A 5 -32.29 18.60 0.94
N GLU A 6 -31.94 19.84 1.29
CA GLU A 6 -30.95 20.62 0.57
C GLU A 6 -29.53 20.02 0.72
N LEU A 7 -29.14 19.62 1.93
CA LEU A 7 -27.85 19.00 2.20
C LEU A 7 -27.70 17.66 1.47
N ILE A 8 -28.76 16.86 1.44
CA ILE A 8 -28.79 15.58 0.71
C ILE A 8 -28.63 15.81 -0.79
N THR A 9 -29.32 16.82 -1.34
CA THR A 9 -29.20 17.18 -2.75
C THR A 9 -27.76 17.60 -3.10
N GLN A 10 -27.12 18.40 -2.23
CA GLN A 10 -25.71 18.78 -2.41
C GLN A 10 -24.78 17.55 -2.34
N ALA A 11 -25.00 16.65 -1.38
CA ALA A 11 -24.21 15.43 -1.25
C ALA A 11 -24.31 14.50 -2.48
N GLU A 12 -25.45 14.44 -3.14
CA GLU A 12 -25.64 13.63 -4.35
C GLU A 12 -25.04 14.28 -5.61
N ALA A 13 -24.82 15.58 -5.59
CA ALA A 13 -24.26 16.34 -6.73
C ALA A 13 -22.73 16.33 -6.77
N VAL A 14 -22.05 15.95 -5.69
CA VAL A 14 -20.59 15.95 -5.58
C VAL A 14 -19.99 14.57 -5.83
N ASP A 15 -18.67 14.52 -6.07
CA ASP A 15 -17.94 13.26 -6.22
C ASP A 15 -17.90 12.44 -4.91
N LEU A 16 -17.42 11.19 -4.99
CA LEU A 16 -17.40 10.26 -3.86
C LEU A 16 -16.56 10.78 -2.68
N LYS A 17 -15.46 11.47 -2.95
CA LYS A 17 -14.57 11.99 -1.90
C LYS A 17 -15.22 13.12 -1.10
N GLU A 18 -15.85 14.06 -1.78
CA GLU A 18 -16.60 15.14 -1.12
C GLU A 18 -17.86 14.61 -0.47
N ARG A 19 -18.56 13.66 -1.11
CA ARG A 19 -19.76 13.01 -0.58
C ARG A 19 -19.54 12.38 0.78
N LYS A 20 -18.38 11.77 1.02
CA LYS A 20 -18.00 11.18 2.30
C LYS A 20 -18.15 12.18 3.47
N GLN A 21 -17.80 13.43 3.28
CA GLN A 21 -17.92 14.45 4.33
C GLN A 21 -19.37 14.72 4.70
N PHE A 22 -20.27 14.76 3.73
CA PHE A 22 -21.72 14.89 3.97
C PHE A 22 -22.28 13.67 4.70
N VAL A 23 -21.89 12.46 4.28
CA VAL A 23 -22.32 11.21 4.93
C VAL A 23 -21.84 11.17 6.38
N GLN A 24 -20.59 11.53 6.65
CA GLN A 24 -20.03 11.64 8.00
C GLN A 24 -20.82 12.63 8.87
N TYR A 25 -21.19 13.78 8.31
CA TYR A 25 -22.02 14.75 9.02
C TYR A 25 -23.41 14.16 9.37
N LEU A 26 -24.07 13.52 8.40
CA LEU A 26 -25.37 12.90 8.61
C LEU A 26 -25.31 11.75 9.62
N LEU A 27 -24.24 10.95 9.61
CA LEU A 27 -24.01 9.92 10.64
C LEU A 27 -23.89 10.53 12.04
N ASN A 28 -23.10 11.60 12.18
CA ASN A 28 -22.96 12.30 13.45
C ASN A 28 -24.31 12.86 13.95
N VAL A 29 -25.13 13.40 13.05
CA VAL A 29 -26.49 13.87 13.38
C VAL A 29 -27.37 12.70 13.81
N ALA A 30 -27.36 11.58 13.07
CA ALA A 30 -28.14 10.40 13.41
C ALA A 30 -27.76 9.87 14.80
N GLN A 31 -26.48 9.70 15.08
CA GLN A 31 -25.99 9.18 16.36
C GLN A 31 -26.27 10.09 17.56
N LYS A 32 -25.99 11.40 17.41
CA LYS A 32 -26.11 12.37 18.53
C LYS A 32 -27.52 12.86 18.77
N SER A 33 -28.36 12.86 17.74
CA SER A 33 -29.67 13.53 17.78
C SER A 33 -30.84 12.65 17.38
N ALA A 34 -30.66 11.32 17.23
CA ALA A 34 -31.72 10.40 16.78
C ALA A 34 -33.08 10.56 17.51
N LYS A 35 -33.01 10.84 18.82
CA LYS A 35 -34.23 11.04 19.62
C LYS A 35 -34.94 12.38 19.35
N LYS A 36 -34.22 13.37 18.80
CA LYS A 36 -34.72 14.73 18.55
C LYS A 36 -35.12 14.96 17.09
N LEU A 37 -34.70 14.06 16.17
CA LEU A 37 -35.07 14.14 14.77
C LEU A 37 -36.55 13.85 14.58
N SER A 38 -37.21 14.64 13.74
CA SER A 38 -38.58 14.37 13.28
C SER A 38 -38.66 13.05 12.49
N ALA A 39 -39.84 12.52 12.31
CA ALA A 39 -40.05 11.34 11.49
C ALA A 39 -39.67 11.60 10.02
N GLU A 40 -39.93 12.81 9.51
CA GLU A 40 -39.54 13.24 8.16
C GLU A 40 -37.99 13.30 8.01
N ASP A 41 -37.30 13.86 9.00
CA ASP A 41 -35.84 13.95 8.96
C ASP A 41 -35.17 12.57 8.99
N LYS A 42 -35.68 11.68 9.87
CA LYS A 42 -35.18 10.29 9.90
C LYS A 42 -35.41 9.57 8.58
N SER A 43 -36.59 9.77 7.97
CA SER A 43 -36.90 9.17 6.68
C SER A 43 -35.98 9.70 5.59
N ALA A 44 -35.76 11.01 5.49
CA ALA A 44 -34.90 11.63 4.49
C ALA A 44 -33.45 11.12 4.61
N ILE A 45 -32.88 11.10 5.82
CA ILE A 45 -31.51 10.61 6.06
C ILE A 45 -31.40 9.11 5.76
N ARG A 46 -32.37 8.31 6.18
CA ARG A 46 -32.43 6.87 5.91
C ARG A 46 -32.53 6.56 4.42
N ASP A 47 -33.44 7.24 3.72
CA ASP A 47 -33.65 7.03 2.28
C ASP A 47 -32.43 7.45 1.46
N PHE A 48 -31.72 8.50 1.88
CA PHE A 48 -30.41 8.85 1.35
C PHE A 48 -29.39 7.73 1.59
N ALA A 49 -29.27 7.21 2.81
CA ALA A 49 -28.36 6.11 3.12
C ALA A 49 -28.66 4.87 2.26
N PHE A 50 -29.90 4.51 2.05
CA PHE A 50 -30.28 3.40 1.16
C PHE A 50 -29.88 3.62 -0.31
N ARG A 51 -29.94 4.86 -0.81
CA ARG A 51 -29.41 5.17 -2.14
C ARG A 51 -27.88 5.05 -2.19
N GLN A 52 -27.18 5.42 -1.12
CA GLN A 52 -25.73 5.23 -1.05
C GLN A 52 -25.33 3.75 -0.95
N VAL A 53 -26.13 2.89 -0.32
CA VAL A 53 -25.93 1.43 -0.39
C VAL A 53 -25.94 0.95 -1.84
N ASP A 54 -26.86 1.46 -2.68
CA ASP A 54 -26.87 1.12 -4.11
C ASP A 54 -25.61 1.58 -4.84
N VAL A 55 -25.12 2.78 -4.51
CA VAL A 55 -23.88 3.33 -5.08
C VAL A 55 -22.68 2.46 -4.70
N CYS A 56 -22.52 2.13 -3.42
CA CYS A 56 -21.42 1.29 -2.94
C CYS A 56 -21.48 -0.12 -3.56
N ALA A 57 -22.67 -0.74 -3.57
CA ALA A 57 -22.88 -2.08 -4.13
C ALA A 57 -22.55 -2.16 -5.64
N ALA A 58 -22.77 -1.08 -6.39
CA ALA A 58 -22.44 -1.00 -7.82
C ALA A 58 -20.95 -0.68 -8.04
N ALA A 59 -20.36 0.20 -7.24
CA ALA A 59 -19.02 0.74 -7.48
C ALA A 59 -17.88 -0.13 -6.94
N ILE A 60 -18.06 -0.80 -5.78
CA ILE A 60 -17.01 -1.59 -5.14
C ILE A 60 -16.49 -2.73 -6.04
N PRO A 61 -17.35 -3.54 -6.71
CA PRO A 61 -16.89 -4.61 -7.59
C PRO A 61 -16.13 -4.10 -8.82
N ASP A 62 -16.43 -2.88 -9.28
CA ASP A 62 -15.87 -2.28 -10.50
C ASP A 62 -14.64 -1.40 -10.24
N ALA A 63 -14.27 -1.19 -8.96
CA ALA A 63 -13.15 -0.35 -8.58
C ALA A 63 -11.82 -0.95 -9.06
N LYS A 64 -11.06 -0.16 -9.83
CA LYS A 64 -9.84 -0.60 -10.53
C LYS A 64 -8.57 -0.43 -9.72
N SER A 65 -8.61 0.35 -8.65
CA SER A 65 -7.44 0.64 -7.82
C SER A 65 -7.75 0.45 -6.34
N TYR A 66 -6.72 0.10 -5.56
CA TYR A 66 -6.82 -0.01 -4.10
C TYR A 66 -7.34 1.29 -3.46
N LYS A 67 -6.84 2.46 -3.91
CA LYS A 67 -7.25 3.77 -3.41
C LYS A 67 -8.74 4.06 -3.66
N GLU A 68 -9.25 3.61 -4.80
CA GLU A 68 -10.68 3.74 -5.13
C GLU A 68 -11.53 2.83 -4.26
N LYS A 69 -11.12 1.56 -4.08
CA LYS A 69 -11.76 0.60 -3.20
C LYS A 69 -11.80 1.10 -1.75
N ASP A 70 -10.66 1.57 -1.23
CA ASP A 70 -10.53 2.10 0.12
C ASP A 70 -11.49 3.28 0.38
N SER A 71 -11.56 4.23 -0.56
CA SER A 71 -12.50 5.34 -0.48
C SER A 71 -13.98 4.91 -0.51
N LEU A 72 -14.28 3.85 -1.25
CA LEU A 72 -15.64 3.29 -1.32
C LEU A 72 -15.99 2.51 -0.04
N PHE A 73 -15.06 1.75 0.54
CA PHE A 73 -15.24 1.07 1.82
C PHE A 73 -15.43 2.07 2.97
N GLU A 74 -14.66 3.16 3.00
CA GLU A 74 -14.88 4.21 4.00
C GLU A 74 -16.26 4.87 3.87
N LEU A 75 -16.75 5.08 2.63
CA LEU A 75 -18.11 5.59 2.40
C LEU A 75 -19.16 4.58 2.86
N GLU A 76 -18.98 3.30 2.53
CA GLU A 76 -19.85 2.20 2.90
C GLU A 76 -19.99 2.09 4.43
N ASP A 77 -18.90 2.14 5.17
CA ASP A 77 -18.90 2.12 6.64
C ASP A 77 -19.76 3.23 7.25
N LEU A 78 -19.62 4.45 6.73
CA LEU A 78 -20.42 5.58 7.19
C LEU A 78 -21.91 5.39 6.88
N VAL A 79 -22.21 4.87 5.70
CA VAL A 79 -23.58 4.58 5.24
C VAL A 79 -24.22 3.49 6.11
N LEU A 80 -23.51 2.39 6.37
CA LEU A 80 -23.96 1.32 7.24
C LEU A 80 -24.17 1.83 8.68
N GLY A 81 -23.29 2.70 9.17
CA GLY A 81 -23.46 3.36 10.47
C GLY A 81 -24.80 4.14 10.58
N ILE A 82 -25.20 4.86 9.51
CA ILE A 82 -26.51 5.53 9.45
C ILE A 82 -27.65 4.52 9.48
N VAL A 83 -27.57 3.49 8.63
CA VAL A 83 -28.60 2.44 8.54
C VAL A 83 -28.79 1.76 9.90
N MET A 84 -27.72 1.32 10.55
CA MET A 84 -27.77 0.67 11.87
C MET A 84 -28.34 1.60 12.96
N THR A 85 -28.09 2.90 12.87
CA THR A 85 -28.59 3.87 13.84
C THR A 85 -30.08 4.16 13.66
N LEU A 86 -30.56 4.24 12.42
CA LEU A 86 -31.92 4.64 12.10
C LEU A 86 -32.87 3.46 11.83
N CYS A 87 -32.33 2.26 11.60
CA CYS A 87 -33.05 1.01 11.36
C CYS A 87 -32.58 -0.06 12.36
N PRO A 88 -32.96 0.05 13.64
CA PRO A 88 -32.44 -0.83 14.69
C PRO A 88 -32.90 -2.30 14.55
N ALA A 89 -33.98 -2.56 13.81
CA ALA A 89 -34.44 -3.91 13.55
C ALA A 89 -34.27 -4.30 12.06
N PRO A 90 -33.93 -5.55 11.75
CA PRO A 90 -33.79 -6.01 10.36
C PRO A 90 -35.05 -5.76 9.50
N GLY A 91 -36.22 -5.80 10.09
CA GLY A 91 -37.51 -5.51 9.43
C GLY A 91 -37.69 -4.03 9.03
N ASP A 92 -36.85 -3.12 9.55
CA ASP A 92 -36.89 -1.71 9.19
C ASP A 92 -36.17 -1.43 7.85
N VAL A 93 -35.43 -2.42 7.33
CA VAL A 93 -34.65 -2.34 6.10
C VAL A 93 -35.40 -3.04 4.97
N PRO A 94 -35.63 -2.40 3.79
CA PRO A 94 -36.22 -3.07 2.64
C PRO A 94 -35.45 -4.32 2.23
N ALA A 95 -36.14 -5.38 1.80
CA ALA A 95 -35.52 -6.68 1.54
C ALA A 95 -34.41 -6.63 0.46
N ASP A 96 -34.59 -5.82 -0.60
CA ASP A 96 -33.59 -5.59 -1.65
C ASP A 96 -32.33 -4.88 -1.12
N LYS A 97 -32.51 -3.93 -0.19
CA LYS A 97 -31.41 -3.24 0.47
C LYS A 97 -30.69 -4.15 1.45
N LEU A 98 -31.46 -4.95 2.20
CA LEU A 98 -30.89 -5.92 3.14
C LEU A 98 -29.97 -6.92 2.42
N MET A 99 -30.38 -7.45 1.26
CA MET A 99 -29.53 -8.33 0.45
C MET A 99 -28.23 -7.65 -0.02
N LYS A 100 -28.32 -6.38 -0.47
CA LYS A 100 -27.14 -5.61 -0.88
C LYS A 100 -26.20 -5.34 0.29
N ILE A 101 -26.74 -4.92 1.43
CA ILE A 101 -25.99 -4.74 2.68
C ILE A 101 -25.30 -6.05 3.09
N GLN A 102 -26.01 -7.17 3.07
CA GLN A 102 -25.43 -8.48 3.39
C GLN A 102 -24.29 -8.88 2.44
N SER A 103 -24.41 -8.54 1.15
CA SER A 103 -23.36 -8.78 0.17
C SER A 103 -22.14 -7.89 0.41
N LEU A 104 -22.35 -6.61 0.72
CA LEU A 104 -21.27 -5.67 1.06
C LEU A 104 -20.57 -6.08 2.36
N VAL A 105 -21.35 -6.33 3.43
CA VAL A 105 -20.82 -6.80 4.72
C VAL A 105 -20.08 -8.11 4.58
N LYS A 106 -20.49 -9.01 3.67
CA LYS A 106 -19.79 -10.27 3.44
C LYS A 106 -18.42 -10.06 2.78
N LEU A 107 -18.32 -9.13 1.83
CA LEU A 107 -17.03 -8.75 1.20
C LEU A 107 -16.09 -8.10 2.23
N VAL A 108 -16.61 -7.18 3.05
CA VAL A 108 -15.87 -6.48 4.10
C VAL A 108 -15.59 -7.37 5.31
N GLU A 109 -16.52 -8.27 5.68
CA GLU A 109 -16.36 -9.16 6.84
C GLU A 109 -15.15 -10.10 6.73
N GLU A 110 -14.76 -10.56 5.55
CA GLU A 110 -13.64 -11.48 5.40
C GLU A 110 -12.30 -10.76 5.66
N GLU A 111 -12.09 -9.58 5.08
CA GLU A 111 -10.91 -8.76 5.36
C GLU A 111 -10.89 -8.26 6.82
N ARG A 112 -11.99 -7.72 7.30
CA ARG A 112 -12.12 -7.25 8.70
C ARG A 112 -11.96 -8.36 9.72
N LYS A 113 -12.40 -9.60 9.44
CA LYS A 113 -12.17 -10.72 10.35
C LYS A 113 -10.70 -11.03 10.50
N ILE A 114 -9.93 -10.93 9.41
CA ILE A 114 -8.47 -11.10 9.45
C ILE A 114 -7.84 -9.96 10.23
N GLU A 115 -8.14 -8.71 9.90
CA GLU A 115 -7.60 -7.52 10.55
C GLU A 115 -7.98 -7.46 12.04
N THR A 116 -9.26 -7.59 12.37
CA THR A 116 -9.76 -7.59 13.77
C THR A 116 -9.14 -8.75 14.57
N THR A 117 -8.92 -9.90 13.93
CA THR A 117 -8.26 -11.04 14.58
C THR A 117 -6.79 -10.74 14.84
N LEU A 118 -6.09 -10.12 13.88
CA LEU A 118 -4.71 -9.67 14.06
C LEU A 118 -4.59 -8.64 15.18
N ASP A 119 -5.42 -7.62 15.19
CA ASP A 119 -5.43 -6.60 16.23
C ASP A 119 -5.67 -7.20 17.62
N GLY A 120 -6.63 -8.10 17.73
CA GLY A 120 -6.89 -8.84 18.98
C GLY A 120 -5.71 -9.71 19.43
N ILE A 121 -5.04 -10.38 18.49
CA ILE A 121 -3.85 -11.19 18.74
C ILE A 121 -2.72 -10.32 19.30
N PHE A 122 -2.44 -9.18 18.67
CA PHE A 122 -1.33 -8.30 19.07
C PHE A 122 -1.61 -7.49 20.34
N GLN A 123 -2.86 -7.41 20.81
CA GLN A 123 -3.19 -6.87 22.13
C GLN A 123 -2.89 -7.84 23.28
N ALA A 124 -2.77 -9.14 23.01
CA ALA A 124 -2.42 -10.12 24.04
C ALA A 124 -0.98 -9.96 24.54
N ASP A 125 -0.71 -10.36 25.79
CA ASP A 125 0.63 -10.38 26.37
C ASP A 125 1.51 -11.46 25.73
N ALA A 126 0.90 -12.60 25.34
CA ALA A 126 1.56 -13.69 24.63
C ALA A 126 0.64 -14.27 23.56
N ILE A 127 1.17 -14.47 22.35
CA ILE A 127 0.45 -15.00 21.19
C ILE A 127 0.62 -16.53 21.17
N GLN A 128 -0.49 -17.24 21.28
CA GLN A 128 -0.53 -18.70 21.38
C GLN A 128 -0.80 -19.35 20.01
N GLU A 129 -0.52 -20.65 19.91
CA GLU A 129 -0.85 -21.44 18.73
C GLU A 129 -2.35 -21.39 18.38
N THR A 130 -3.22 -21.33 19.40
CA THR A 130 -4.68 -21.20 19.23
C THR A 130 -5.09 -19.91 18.57
N ASP A 131 -4.36 -18.83 18.79
CA ASP A 131 -4.60 -17.53 18.15
C ASP A 131 -4.25 -17.60 16.67
N ILE A 132 -3.13 -18.23 16.34
CA ILE A 132 -2.73 -18.48 14.96
C ILE A 132 -3.72 -19.39 14.25
N ASN A 133 -4.22 -20.44 14.92
CA ASN A 133 -5.24 -21.32 14.34
C ASN A 133 -6.51 -20.55 13.97
N ARG A 134 -6.94 -19.58 14.81
CA ARG A 134 -8.10 -18.74 14.54
C ARG A 134 -7.86 -17.81 13.35
N LEU A 135 -6.68 -17.18 13.25
CA LEU A 135 -6.29 -16.36 12.11
C LEU A 135 -6.29 -17.17 10.83
N LEU A 136 -5.62 -18.32 10.82
CA LEU A 136 -5.50 -19.20 9.65
C LEU A 136 -6.86 -19.84 9.26
N TYR A 137 -7.80 -19.96 10.20
CA TYR A 137 -9.16 -20.38 9.87
C TYR A 137 -9.81 -19.39 8.89
N TRP A 138 -9.74 -18.08 9.17
CA TRP A 138 -10.30 -17.07 8.27
C TRP A 138 -9.57 -17.00 6.94
N VAL A 139 -8.24 -17.03 6.95
CA VAL A 139 -7.43 -17.05 5.72
C VAL A 139 -7.81 -18.22 4.81
N LYS A 140 -8.08 -19.39 5.36
CA LYS A 140 -8.49 -20.58 4.59
C LYS A 140 -9.91 -20.51 4.02
N GLN A 141 -10.79 -19.68 4.57
CA GLN A 141 -12.13 -19.47 4.01
C GLN A 141 -12.11 -18.58 2.75
N THR A 142 -10.99 -17.94 2.49
CA THR A 142 -10.82 -16.96 1.43
C THR A 142 -10.28 -17.63 0.17
N ASN A 143 -10.96 -17.47 -0.96
CA ASN A 143 -10.53 -18.00 -2.26
C ASN A 143 -9.70 -17.01 -3.06
N ASP A 144 -9.70 -15.75 -2.69
CA ASP A 144 -8.99 -14.65 -3.34
C ASP A 144 -7.53 -14.58 -2.82
N GLU A 145 -6.56 -14.54 -3.74
CA GLU A 145 -5.12 -14.50 -3.39
C GLU A 145 -4.76 -13.24 -2.61
N TYR A 146 -5.33 -12.10 -3.00
CA TYR A 146 -5.08 -10.82 -2.34
C TYR A 146 -5.58 -10.86 -0.90
N GLN A 147 -6.82 -11.29 -0.68
CA GLN A 147 -7.41 -11.39 0.66
C GLN A 147 -6.64 -12.38 1.55
N ARG A 148 -6.14 -13.49 0.99
CA ARG A 148 -5.26 -14.42 1.72
C ARG A 148 -3.97 -13.75 2.17
N ALA A 149 -3.48 -12.80 1.39
CA ALA A 149 -2.23 -12.08 1.67
C ALA A 149 -2.40 -10.94 2.69
N VAL A 150 -3.62 -10.46 2.98
CA VAL A 150 -3.90 -9.32 3.89
C VAL A 150 -3.29 -9.49 5.29
N MET A 151 -3.15 -10.72 5.78
CA MET A 151 -2.54 -10.94 7.09
C MET A 151 -1.04 -10.57 7.14
N TYR A 152 -0.31 -10.63 6.01
CA TYR A 152 1.14 -10.40 6.01
C TYR A 152 1.51 -8.92 6.26
N PRO A 153 0.90 -7.92 5.60
CA PRO A 153 1.08 -6.52 5.97
C PRO A 153 0.77 -6.24 7.44
N GLY A 154 -0.29 -6.86 7.98
CA GLY A 154 -0.63 -6.73 9.39
C GLY A 154 0.46 -7.29 10.32
N ILE A 155 1.03 -8.45 10.00
CA ILE A 155 2.15 -9.03 10.76
C ILE A 155 3.38 -8.11 10.66
N LEU A 156 3.70 -7.58 9.48
CA LEU A 156 4.82 -6.66 9.27
C LEU A 156 4.62 -5.34 10.03
N HIS A 157 3.38 -4.84 10.10
CA HIS A 157 3.05 -3.66 10.91
C HIS A 157 3.41 -3.86 12.39
N TYR A 158 3.12 -5.04 12.94
CA TYR A 158 3.41 -5.39 14.34
C TYR A 158 4.79 -6.04 14.55
N ARG A 159 5.74 -5.90 13.62
CA ARG A 159 7.07 -6.56 13.69
C ARG A 159 7.84 -6.31 14.99
N SER A 160 7.65 -5.17 15.64
CA SER A 160 8.25 -4.86 16.95
C SER A 160 7.71 -5.72 18.10
N GLN A 161 6.58 -6.41 17.90
CA GLN A 161 5.90 -7.23 18.91
C GLN A 161 6.06 -8.74 18.67
N LEU A 162 6.92 -9.15 17.72
CA LEU A 162 7.13 -10.58 17.39
C LEU A 162 7.68 -11.41 18.55
N SER A 163 8.29 -10.75 19.55
CA SER A 163 8.70 -11.40 20.80
C SER A 163 7.54 -11.97 21.63
N LYS A 164 6.32 -11.52 21.37
CA LYS A 164 5.12 -12.07 22.05
C LYS A 164 4.71 -13.47 21.54
N PHE A 165 5.19 -13.90 20.38
CA PHE A 165 4.85 -15.19 19.83
C PHE A 165 5.52 -16.31 20.64
N THR A 166 4.72 -17.28 21.12
CA THR A 166 5.26 -18.53 21.64
C THR A 166 5.90 -19.36 20.52
N GLU A 167 6.79 -20.28 20.89
CA GLU A 167 7.47 -21.14 19.89
C GLU A 167 6.46 -21.98 19.06
N GLY A 168 5.38 -22.45 19.68
CA GLY A 168 4.30 -23.14 18.96
C GLY A 168 3.59 -22.24 17.95
N ALA A 169 3.31 -20.97 18.33
CA ALA A 169 2.70 -19.99 17.43
C ALA A 169 3.63 -19.65 16.25
N LYS A 170 4.94 -19.45 16.51
CA LYS A 170 5.95 -19.22 15.46
C LYS A 170 6.03 -20.39 14.49
N ALA A 171 6.15 -21.61 15.02
CA ALA A 171 6.22 -22.81 14.18
C ALA A 171 4.98 -22.98 13.30
N LYS A 172 3.80 -22.72 13.86
CA LYS A 172 2.53 -22.81 13.13
C LYS A 172 2.46 -21.80 11.98
N LEU A 173 2.82 -20.53 12.24
CA LEU A 173 2.83 -19.49 11.23
C LEU A 173 3.92 -19.74 10.19
N SER A 174 5.12 -20.16 10.62
CA SER A 174 6.20 -20.58 9.73
C SER A 174 5.75 -21.64 8.73
N ASN A 175 5.15 -22.72 9.21
CA ASN A 175 4.65 -23.79 8.34
C ASN A 175 3.64 -23.26 7.32
N HIS A 176 2.70 -22.42 7.75
CA HIS A 176 1.72 -21.82 6.83
C HIS A 176 2.39 -20.98 5.75
N ILE A 177 3.31 -20.08 6.13
CA ILE A 177 4.06 -19.22 5.19
C ILE A 177 4.77 -20.08 4.15
N HIS A 178 5.48 -21.12 4.58
CA HIS A 178 6.21 -22.01 3.67
C HIS A 178 5.29 -22.82 2.76
N ASP A 179 4.15 -23.26 3.26
CA ASP A 179 3.16 -23.98 2.45
C ASP A 179 2.53 -23.06 1.38
N GLU A 180 2.25 -21.79 1.71
CA GLU A 180 1.76 -20.82 0.73
C GLU A 180 2.83 -20.49 -0.33
N ILE A 181 4.10 -20.31 0.05
CA ILE A 181 5.19 -20.13 -0.92
C ILE A 181 5.25 -21.34 -1.87
N ARG A 182 5.26 -22.57 -1.35
CA ARG A 182 5.28 -23.79 -2.18
C ARG A 182 4.07 -23.86 -3.10
N ARG A 183 2.89 -23.54 -2.60
CA ARG A 183 1.65 -23.54 -3.38
C ARG A 183 1.73 -22.58 -4.56
N ILE A 184 2.21 -21.35 -4.34
CA ILE A 184 2.32 -20.34 -5.41
C ILE A 184 3.41 -20.71 -6.40
N LEU A 185 4.56 -21.20 -5.94
CA LEU A 185 5.65 -21.65 -6.81
C LEU A 185 5.27 -22.86 -7.68
N ALA A 186 4.28 -23.65 -7.27
CA ALA A 186 3.76 -24.78 -8.04
C ALA A 186 2.73 -24.39 -9.12
N LEU A 187 2.32 -23.13 -9.20
CA LEU A 187 1.41 -22.65 -10.26
C LEU A 187 2.12 -22.68 -11.62
N GLU A 188 1.44 -23.12 -12.66
CA GLU A 188 1.97 -23.06 -14.03
C GLU A 188 2.28 -21.63 -14.48
N LYS A 189 1.51 -20.66 -13.98
CA LYS A 189 1.69 -19.23 -14.21
C LYS A 189 1.36 -18.48 -12.94
N VAL A 190 2.30 -17.68 -12.47
CA VAL A 190 2.11 -16.79 -11.34
C VAL A 190 1.32 -15.54 -11.83
N SER A 191 0.13 -15.32 -11.26
CA SER A 191 -0.67 -14.12 -11.54
C SER A 191 -0.05 -12.89 -10.85
N SER A 192 -0.55 -11.69 -11.16
CA SER A 192 -0.12 -10.45 -10.48
C SER A 192 -0.37 -10.52 -8.98
N GLU A 193 -1.55 -10.98 -8.57
CA GLU A 193 -1.96 -11.11 -7.17
C GLU A 193 -1.11 -12.16 -6.42
N ALA A 194 -0.78 -13.26 -7.09
CA ALA A 194 0.11 -14.27 -6.53
C ALA A 194 1.56 -13.75 -6.41
N ALA A 195 2.01 -12.91 -7.33
CA ALA A 195 3.30 -12.24 -7.27
C ALA A 195 3.35 -11.24 -6.09
N ASP A 196 2.28 -10.46 -5.88
CA ASP A 196 2.14 -9.55 -4.73
C ASP A 196 2.16 -10.34 -3.40
N ALA A 197 1.49 -11.48 -3.35
CA ALA A 197 1.52 -12.36 -2.20
C ALA A 197 2.93 -12.94 -1.93
N LEU A 198 3.68 -13.35 -2.97
CA LEU A 198 5.06 -13.85 -2.83
C LEU A 198 6.02 -12.76 -2.30
N GLU A 199 5.85 -11.52 -2.70
CA GLU A 199 6.63 -10.39 -2.18
C GLU A 199 6.48 -10.30 -0.66
N LEU A 200 5.23 -10.27 -0.17
CA LEU A 200 4.94 -10.21 1.25
C LEU A 200 5.40 -11.47 2.00
N LEU A 201 5.23 -12.64 1.41
CA LEU A 201 5.68 -13.92 1.99
C LEU A 201 7.20 -13.98 2.11
N ALA A 202 7.93 -13.49 1.10
CA ALA A 202 9.39 -13.43 1.11
C ALA A 202 9.88 -12.48 2.23
N ASP A 203 9.20 -11.35 2.45
CA ASP A 203 9.55 -10.41 3.53
C ASP A 203 9.22 -10.96 4.92
N VAL A 204 8.06 -11.56 5.11
CA VAL A 204 7.63 -12.11 6.42
C VAL A 204 8.45 -13.34 6.83
N CYS A 205 8.91 -14.12 5.89
CA CYS A 205 9.60 -15.40 6.12
C CYS A 205 10.90 -15.25 6.96
N LYS A 206 11.60 -14.11 6.91
CA LYS A 206 12.76 -13.81 7.76
C LYS A 206 12.44 -13.76 9.26
N PHE A 207 11.19 -13.48 9.62
CA PHE A 207 10.74 -13.41 11.02
C PHE A 207 10.26 -14.76 11.56
N PHE A 208 9.90 -15.68 10.67
CA PHE A 208 9.41 -17.02 11.01
C PHE A 208 10.17 -18.11 10.25
N PRO A 209 11.52 -18.17 10.38
CA PRO A 209 12.33 -19.10 9.61
C PRO A 209 12.18 -20.53 10.12
N ASN A 210 12.38 -21.49 9.23
CA ASN A 210 12.65 -22.89 9.53
C ASN A 210 13.81 -23.42 8.66
N ALA A 211 14.05 -24.73 8.70
CA ALA A 211 15.16 -25.32 7.96
C ALA A 211 15.04 -25.15 6.42
N ASP A 212 13.81 -25.08 5.90
CA ASP A 212 13.54 -24.98 4.45
C ASP A 212 13.55 -23.53 3.94
N THR A 213 13.51 -22.53 4.83
CA THR A 213 13.41 -21.12 4.45
C THR A 213 14.44 -20.69 3.41
N PRO A 214 15.75 -20.99 3.57
CA PRO A 214 16.73 -20.56 2.58
C PRO A 214 16.51 -21.15 1.18
N SER A 215 16.13 -22.42 1.09
CA SER A 215 15.88 -23.07 -0.19
C SER A 215 14.63 -22.52 -0.88
N LEU A 216 13.58 -22.20 -0.14
CA LEU A 216 12.37 -21.56 -0.69
C LEU A 216 12.65 -20.14 -1.18
N LEU A 217 13.44 -19.37 -0.44
CA LEU A 217 13.85 -18.03 -0.89
C LEU A 217 14.68 -18.08 -2.18
N ILE A 218 15.57 -19.08 -2.32
CA ILE A 218 16.30 -19.31 -3.57
C ILE A 218 15.34 -19.65 -4.71
N SER A 219 14.33 -20.51 -4.47
CA SER A 219 13.32 -20.84 -5.49
C SER A 219 12.48 -19.62 -5.91
N ILE A 220 12.23 -18.68 -4.99
CA ILE A 220 11.61 -17.39 -5.32
C ILE A 220 12.52 -16.57 -6.25
N LEU A 221 13.83 -16.53 -5.99
CA LEU A 221 14.80 -15.82 -6.84
C LEU A 221 14.82 -16.35 -8.27
N GLU A 222 14.63 -17.67 -8.45
CA GLU A 222 14.60 -18.34 -9.76
C GLU A 222 13.41 -17.88 -10.65
N LEU A 223 12.39 -17.20 -10.09
CA LEU A 223 11.34 -16.54 -10.87
C LEU A 223 11.85 -15.37 -11.71
N ASN A 224 13.03 -14.82 -11.39
CA ASN A 224 13.68 -13.70 -12.07
C ASN A 224 12.77 -12.44 -12.17
N GLN A 225 12.01 -12.14 -11.11
CA GLN A 225 11.19 -10.95 -10.97
C GLN A 225 11.81 -10.03 -9.91
N ASN A 226 12.45 -8.94 -10.32
CA ASN A 226 13.27 -8.09 -9.43
C ASN A 226 12.51 -7.61 -8.19
N ARG A 227 11.23 -7.26 -8.31
CA ARG A 227 10.40 -6.81 -7.19
C ARG A 227 10.33 -7.86 -6.07
N ILE A 228 10.05 -9.12 -6.41
CA ILE A 228 9.99 -10.23 -5.45
C ILE A 228 11.40 -10.62 -5.02
N SER A 229 12.36 -10.62 -5.96
CA SER A 229 13.75 -10.98 -5.70
C SER A 229 14.40 -10.09 -4.65
N TYR A 230 14.06 -8.80 -4.61
CA TYR A 230 14.58 -7.89 -3.59
C TYR A 230 14.26 -8.39 -2.16
N TYR A 231 13.01 -8.72 -1.86
CA TYR A 231 12.62 -9.19 -0.53
C TYR A 231 13.20 -10.57 -0.19
N ALA A 232 13.35 -11.44 -1.18
CA ALA A 232 14.00 -12.73 -0.98
C ALA A 232 15.50 -12.58 -0.66
N VAL A 233 16.22 -11.65 -1.35
CA VAL A 233 17.62 -11.32 -1.06
C VAL A 233 17.74 -10.72 0.34
N GLU A 234 16.93 -9.72 0.68
CA GLU A 234 16.91 -9.09 2.00
C GLU A 234 16.70 -10.12 3.12
N SER A 235 15.76 -11.03 2.92
CA SER A 235 15.47 -12.10 3.88
C SER A 235 16.63 -13.08 4.03
N LEU A 236 17.28 -13.50 2.95
CA LEU A 236 18.48 -14.35 3.00
C LEU A 236 19.61 -13.65 3.76
N LEU A 237 19.88 -12.38 3.46
CA LEU A 237 20.90 -11.59 4.16
C LEU A 237 20.60 -11.45 5.66
N THR A 238 19.35 -11.17 6.01
CA THR A 238 18.89 -11.07 7.40
C THR A 238 19.07 -12.38 8.15
N LEU A 239 18.88 -13.52 7.48
CA LEU A 239 19.11 -14.85 8.03
C LEU A 239 20.59 -15.28 8.02
N GLY A 240 21.50 -14.38 7.64
CA GLY A 240 22.95 -14.65 7.56
C GLY A 240 23.31 -15.68 6.47
N ARG A 241 22.49 -15.78 5.42
CA ARG A 241 22.71 -16.72 4.31
C ARG A 241 23.43 -16.06 3.15
N GLU A 242 24.09 -16.84 2.35
CA GLU A 242 24.69 -16.39 1.10
C GLU A 242 23.63 -16.17 0.03
N VAL A 243 23.82 -15.15 -0.78
CA VAL A 243 22.97 -14.85 -1.94
C VAL A 243 23.82 -15.05 -3.19
N PRO A 244 23.34 -15.79 -4.20
CA PRO A 244 24.06 -15.93 -5.46
C PRO A 244 24.25 -14.57 -6.13
N GLN A 245 25.49 -14.28 -6.59
CA GLN A 245 25.90 -12.96 -7.08
C GLN A 245 25.04 -12.46 -8.24
N ASN A 246 24.60 -13.35 -9.14
CA ASN A 246 23.77 -12.98 -10.29
C ASN A 246 22.46 -12.28 -9.91
N PHE A 247 21.86 -12.57 -8.74
CA PHE A 247 20.63 -11.90 -8.27
C PHE A 247 20.94 -10.52 -7.70
N ILE A 248 22.07 -10.36 -7.02
CA ILE A 248 22.54 -9.05 -6.57
C ILE A 248 22.84 -8.17 -7.79
N ASP A 249 23.52 -8.71 -8.80
CA ASP A 249 23.83 -8.01 -10.04
C ASP A 249 22.57 -7.58 -10.80
N ALA A 250 21.57 -8.46 -10.88
CA ALA A 250 20.29 -8.16 -11.51
C ALA A 250 19.57 -6.99 -10.82
N LEU A 251 19.50 -7.01 -9.48
CA LEU A 251 18.90 -5.93 -8.68
C LEU A 251 19.72 -4.64 -8.75
N ALA A 252 21.04 -4.73 -8.81
CA ALA A 252 21.92 -3.56 -8.93
C ALA A 252 21.78 -2.87 -10.30
N HIS A 253 21.46 -3.58 -11.36
CA HIS A 253 21.22 -3.01 -12.70
C HIS A 253 19.79 -2.49 -12.87
N ASP A 254 18.85 -2.85 -11.98
CA ASP A 254 17.50 -2.36 -12.00
C ASP A 254 17.39 -1.04 -11.22
N LEU A 255 17.12 0.06 -11.93
CA LEU A 255 17.00 1.37 -11.32
C LEU A 255 15.93 1.48 -10.23
N VAL A 256 14.92 0.60 -10.24
CA VAL A 256 13.90 0.60 -9.16
C VAL A 256 14.49 0.06 -7.86
N HIS A 257 15.42 -0.90 -7.93
CA HIS A 257 15.89 -1.65 -6.76
C HIS A 257 17.35 -1.41 -6.38
N ALA A 258 18.15 -0.73 -7.23
CA ALA A 258 19.60 -0.60 -7.02
C ALA A 258 19.98 0.10 -5.71
N ASN A 259 19.30 1.21 -5.35
CA ASN A 259 19.57 1.90 -4.08
C ASN A 259 19.09 1.06 -2.88
N LEU A 260 17.97 0.36 -3.01
CA LEU A 260 17.46 -0.51 -1.94
C LEU A 260 18.43 -1.64 -1.64
N ILE A 261 18.88 -2.37 -2.67
CA ILE A 261 19.82 -3.48 -2.46
C ILE A 261 21.19 -2.99 -1.97
N TYR A 262 21.65 -1.82 -2.43
CA TYR A 262 22.88 -1.22 -1.90
C TYR A 262 22.74 -0.93 -0.40
N GLY A 263 21.62 -0.31 0.03
CA GLY A 263 21.32 -0.04 1.43
C GLY A 263 21.25 -1.31 2.27
N THR A 264 20.56 -2.34 1.76
CA THR A 264 20.48 -3.66 2.43
C THR A 264 21.86 -4.30 2.58
N LEU A 265 22.68 -4.29 1.55
CA LEU A 265 24.06 -4.80 1.63
C LEU A 265 24.92 -4.02 2.62
N ALA A 266 24.73 -2.70 2.71
CA ALA A 266 25.42 -1.85 3.70
C ALA A 266 25.02 -2.19 5.14
N GLN A 267 23.75 -2.45 5.41
CA GLN A 267 23.25 -2.88 6.73
C GLN A 267 23.86 -4.22 7.19
N HIS A 268 24.28 -5.06 6.23
CA HIS A 268 24.89 -6.37 6.49
C HIS A 268 26.41 -6.41 6.28
N ASP A 269 27.07 -5.25 6.13
CA ASP A 269 28.52 -5.16 5.87
C ASP A 269 28.97 -5.89 4.59
N LYS A 270 28.09 -5.99 3.58
CA LYS A 270 28.30 -6.74 2.34
C LYS A 270 28.35 -5.86 1.08
N THR A 271 28.63 -4.56 1.19
CA THR A 271 28.69 -3.63 0.06
C THR A 271 29.68 -4.07 -1.03
N HIS A 272 30.68 -4.88 -0.68
CA HIS A 272 31.65 -5.43 -1.64
C HIS A 272 31.02 -6.38 -2.68
N LEU A 273 29.78 -6.87 -2.44
CA LEU A 273 29.01 -7.67 -3.39
C LEU A 273 28.28 -6.81 -4.43
N PHE A 274 28.14 -5.50 -4.18
CA PHE A 274 27.50 -4.61 -5.14
C PHE A 274 28.47 -4.25 -6.27
N PRO A 275 28.06 -4.24 -7.56
CA PRO A 275 28.93 -3.87 -8.68
C PRO A 275 29.54 -2.50 -8.47
N LYS A 276 30.88 -2.44 -8.48
CA LYS A 276 31.65 -1.23 -8.17
C LYS A 276 31.33 -0.06 -9.10
N GLU A 277 31.11 -0.34 -10.37
CA GLU A 277 30.76 0.64 -11.40
C GLU A 277 29.38 1.30 -11.17
N LEU A 278 28.48 0.66 -10.42
CA LEU A 278 27.16 1.16 -10.10
C LEU A 278 27.08 1.79 -8.71
N SER A 279 28.13 1.73 -7.90
CA SER A 279 28.13 2.24 -6.50
C SER A 279 28.31 3.76 -6.40
N GLY A 280 28.31 4.49 -7.52
CA GLY A 280 28.44 5.95 -7.53
C GLY A 280 27.21 6.67 -6.98
N GLU A 281 27.42 7.76 -6.22
CA GLU A 281 26.33 8.55 -5.61
C GLU A 281 25.24 8.96 -6.62
N GLU A 282 25.64 9.37 -7.83
CA GLU A 282 24.69 9.77 -8.88
C GLU A 282 23.76 8.62 -9.28
N TYR A 283 24.31 7.41 -9.44
CA TYR A 283 23.53 6.23 -9.82
C TYR A 283 22.56 5.82 -8.70
N LEU A 284 23.04 5.78 -7.46
CA LEU A 284 22.21 5.43 -6.30
C LEU A 284 21.12 6.47 -6.06
N ALA A 285 21.43 7.76 -6.18
CA ALA A 285 20.44 8.83 -6.08
C ALA A 285 19.40 8.78 -7.22
N LYS A 286 19.82 8.40 -8.44
CA LYS A 286 18.92 8.16 -9.56
C LYS A 286 17.96 7.00 -9.27
N SER A 287 18.50 5.91 -8.74
CA SER A 287 17.71 4.73 -8.34
C SER A 287 16.72 5.07 -7.25
N ASP A 288 17.12 5.82 -6.22
CA ASP A 288 16.26 6.26 -5.13
C ASP A 288 15.05 7.05 -5.65
N LEU A 289 15.29 8.04 -6.51
CA LEU A 289 14.22 8.80 -7.15
C LEU A 289 13.31 7.92 -8.01
N VAL A 290 13.86 7.01 -8.82
CA VAL A 290 13.08 6.11 -9.67
C VAL A 290 12.21 5.19 -8.82
N HIS A 291 12.77 4.59 -7.74
CA HIS A 291 12.00 3.76 -6.82
C HIS A 291 10.79 4.52 -6.27
N TRP A 292 11.00 5.74 -5.76
CA TRP A 292 9.92 6.55 -5.23
C TRP A 292 8.85 6.88 -6.29
N LEU A 293 9.26 7.19 -7.53
CA LEU A 293 8.33 7.44 -8.64
C LEU A 293 7.44 6.22 -8.97
N THR A 294 7.82 5.00 -8.60
CA THR A 294 6.99 3.81 -8.81
C THR A 294 5.81 3.68 -7.83
N TYR A 295 5.76 4.47 -6.76
CA TYR A 295 4.60 4.44 -5.87
C TYR A 295 3.30 4.84 -6.59
N PRO A 296 2.17 4.17 -6.28
CA PRO A 296 0.88 4.46 -6.93
C PRO A 296 0.38 5.90 -6.74
N THR A 297 0.82 6.57 -5.66
CA THR A 297 0.51 7.98 -5.40
C THR A 297 1.28 8.93 -6.30
N GLU A 298 2.33 8.42 -6.97
CA GLU A 298 3.24 9.15 -7.83
C GLU A 298 2.99 8.80 -9.31
N LEU A 299 3.97 8.26 -10.02
CA LEU A 299 3.77 7.81 -11.40
C LEU A 299 3.18 6.40 -11.50
N GLY A 300 3.27 5.59 -10.42
CA GLY A 300 2.89 4.18 -10.42
C GLY A 300 3.80 3.28 -11.27
N GLN A 301 4.85 3.84 -11.89
CA GLN A 301 5.82 3.15 -12.73
C GLN A 301 7.13 3.93 -12.81
N ALA A 302 8.19 3.27 -13.25
CA ALA A 302 9.45 3.97 -13.56
C ALA A 302 9.23 4.99 -14.71
N PRO A 303 9.90 6.16 -14.68
CA PRO A 303 9.80 7.12 -15.76
C PRO A 303 10.41 6.55 -17.06
N ASP A 304 9.85 6.97 -18.23
CA ASP A 304 10.34 6.52 -19.53
C ASP A 304 11.75 7.01 -19.83
N GLU A 305 12.07 8.22 -19.37
CA GLU A 305 13.44 8.78 -19.44
C GLU A 305 13.75 9.53 -18.15
N ILE A 306 15.02 9.41 -17.71
CA ILE A 306 15.56 10.16 -16.58
C ILE A 306 17.01 10.55 -16.86
N GLN A 307 17.34 11.82 -16.64
CA GLN A 307 18.67 12.39 -16.95
C GLN A 307 19.16 13.23 -15.77
N TYR A 308 20.42 13.04 -15.41
CA TYR A 308 21.09 13.85 -14.39
C TYR A 308 21.27 15.28 -14.87
N ILE A 309 20.99 16.25 -14.00
CA ILE A 309 21.15 17.69 -14.27
C ILE A 309 22.33 18.27 -13.49
N GLY A 310 22.50 17.88 -12.24
CA GLY A 310 23.58 18.41 -11.40
C GLY A 310 23.37 18.12 -9.91
N LYS A 311 24.34 18.58 -9.12
CA LYS A 311 24.37 18.44 -7.66
C LYS A 311 24.20 19.82 -7.01
N ILE A 312 23.31 19.92 -6.04
CA ILE A 312 23.16 21.10 -5.18
C ILE A 312 23.74 20.74 -3.82
N THR A 313 24.66 21.56 -3.32
CA THR A 313 25.27 21.39 -2.00
C THR A 313 24.76 22.44 -1.04
N TYR A 314 24.31 22.01 0.14
CA TYR A 314 23.94 22.85 1.24
C TYR A 314 24.99 22.80 2.34
N LEU A 315 25.94 23.72 2.25
CA LEU A 315 27.17 23.70 3.07
C LEU A 315 26.91 23.76 4.58
N PHE A 316 25.86 24.49 5.03
CA PHE A 316 25.58 24.66 6.45
C PHE A 316 25.09 23.37 7.15
N LYS A 317 24.39 22.50 6.41
CA LYS A 317 23.88 21.20 6.92
C LYS A 317 24.71 20.01 6.48
N LYS A 318 25.71 20.21 5.62
CA LYS A 318 26.48 19.13 4.96
C LYS A 318 25.60 18.20 4.12
N GLU A 319 24.44 18.69 3.71
CA GLU A 319 23.52 17.96 2.83
C GLU A 319 23.82 18.28 1.37
N PHE A 320 23.50 17.36 0.49
CA PHE A 320 23.52 17.59 -0.93
C PHE A 320 22.38 16.84 -1.61
N TYR A 321 21.98 17.31 -2.77
CA TYR A 321 20.89 16.77 -3.56
C TYR A 321 21.36 16.55 -4.98
N HIS A 322 21.10 15.35 -5.50
CA HIS A 322 21.25 15.03 -6.92
C HIS A 322 19.94 15.35 -7.62
N VAL A 323 20.00 16.18 -8.65
CA VAL A 323 18.83 16.69 -9.37
C VAL A 323 18.76 16.03 -10.74
N PHE A 324 17.57 15.54 -11.07
CA PHE A 324 17.27 14.86 -12.32
C PHE A 324 16.10 15.51 -13.02
N ARG A 325 16.10 15.50 -14.34
CA ARG A 325 14.89 15.68 -15.13
C ARG A 325 14.40 14.33 -15.60
N PHE A 326 13.10 14.15 -15.65
CA PHE A 326 12.47 12.92 -16.13
C PHE A 326 11.20 13.22 -16.91
N ARG A 327 10.74 12.27 -17.71
CA ARG A 327 9.43 12.31 -18.37
C ARG A 327 8.75 10.96 -18.28
N SER A 328 7.41 10.98 -18.29
CA SER A 328 6.59 9.77 -18.24
C SER A 328 5.30 9.96 -19.03
N GLU A 329 4.85 8.88 -19.66
CA GLU A 329 3.54 8.76 -20.28
C GLU A 329 2.50 8.14 -19.31
N SER A 330 2.81 8.09 -18.01
CA SER A 330 1.92 7.53 -17.00
C SER A 330 0.55 8.22 -17.00
N ASP A 331 -0.50 7.43 -16.86
CA ASP A 331 -1.88 7.90 -16.75
C ASP A 331 -2.17 8.63 -15.42
N THR A 332 -1.29 8.52 -14.41
CA THR A 332 -1.39 9.29 -13.17
C THR A 332 -1.12 10.78 -13.38
N LEU A 333 -0.38 11.13 -14.45
CA LEU A 333 -0.12 12.51 -14.85
C LEU A 333 -1.32 13.05 -15.63
N GLY A 334 -1.75 14.26 -15.29
CA GLY A 334 -2.71 14.98 -16.14
C GLY A 334 -2.13 15.31 -17.52
N ASP A 335 -3.00 15.57 -18.51
CA ASP A 335 -2.61 15.84 -19.92
C ASP A 335 -1.58 16.96 -20.06
N ASP A 336 -1.57 17.92 -19.13
CA ASP A 336 -0.60 19.03 -19.13
C ASP A 336 0.83 18.62 -18.78
N LEU A 337 1.02 17.47 -18.08
CA LEU A 337 2.32 16.99 -17.59
C LEU A 337 2.80 15.74 -18.32
N ARG A 338 1.88 14.96 -18.89
CA ARG A 338 2.19 13.72 -19.63
C ARG A 338 3.17 14.00 -20.76
N GLY A 339 4.23 13.21 -20.83
CA GLY A 339 5.30 13.34 -21.84
C GLY A 339 6.14 14.61 -21.74
N LYS A 340 5.88 15.48 -20.76
CA LYS A 340 6.71 16.67 -20.52
C LYS A 340 7.91 16.34 -19.62
N TRP A 341 8.94 17.14 -19.75
CA TRP A 341 10.05 17.07 -18.80
C TRP A 341 9.63 17.64 -17.45
N LEU A 342 9.78 16.83 -16.44
CA LEU A 342 9.56 17.12 -15.03
C LEU A 342 10.90 17.12 -14.29
N ILE A 343 10.92 17.59 -13.05
CA ILE A 343 12.14 17.66 -12.26
C ILE A 343 11.93 17.00 -10.91
N GLY A 344 12.93 16.25 -10.45
CA GLY A 344 12.96 15.62 -9.14
C GLY A 344 14.40 15.54 -8.61
N TRP A 345 14.54 15.21 -7.35
CA TRP A 345 15.85 15.11 -6.69
C TRP A 345 15.84 14.09 -5.57
N SER A 346 17.04 13.56 -5.27
CA SER A 346 17.30 12.69 -4.13
C SER A 346 18.37 13.30 -3.24
N GLY A 347 18.16 13.26 -1.93
CA GLY A 347 19.07 13.84 -0.94
C GLY A 347 20.16 12.89 -0.45
N SER A 348 21.23 13.47 0.14
CA SER A 348 22.39 12.73 0.67
C SER A 348 22.10 11.92 1.92
N ASP A 349 20.97 12.13 2.56
CA ASP A 349 20.52 11.38 3.72
C ASP A 349 19.77 10.08 3.37
N GLY A 350 19.72 9.74 2.08
CA GLY A 350 18.92 8.63 1.54
C GLY A 350 17.42 8.94 1.45
N GLY A 351 17.03 10.17 1.81
CA GLY A 351 15.65 10.62 1.63
C GLY A 351 15.36 11.02 0.20
N THR A 352 14.24 10.58 -0.32
CA THR A 352 13.69 11.05 -1.59
C THR A 352 12.90 12.32 -1.31
N PHE A 353 13.32 13.42 -1.94
CA PHE A 353 12.60 14.68 -1.86
C PHE A 353 11.93 14.93 -3.19
N SER A 354 10.63 14.80 -3.23
CA SER A 354 9.87 15.30 -4.35
C SER A 354 8.68 16.06 -3.82
N ASN A 355 8.52 17.26 -4.28
CA ASN A 355 7.31 18.03 -4.12
C ASN A 355 6.43 17.75 -5.33
N PHE A 356 5.69 16.63 -5.31
CA PHE A 356 4.76 16.29 -6.40
C PHE A 356 3.63 17.28 -6.57
N ASP A 357 3.34 18.06 -5.54
CA ASP A 357 2.41 19.20 -5.63
C ASP A 357 2.95 20.35 -6.50
N GLU A 358 4.24 20.31 -6.87
CA GLU A 358 4.92 21.34 -7.65
C GLU A 358 5.77 20.76 -8.80
N PHE A 359 5.17 19.96 -9.71
CA PHE A 359 5.79 19.70 -11.00
C PHE A 359 5.88 20.99 -11.81
N GLU A 360 6.97 21.71 -11.62
CA GLU A 360 7.28 22.79 -12.57
C GLU A 360 7.70 22.15 -13.89
N LYS A 361 7.07 22.59 -14.97
CA LYS A 361 7.56 22.29 -16.32
C LYS A 361 9.02 22.66 -16.37
N PHE A 362 9.88 21.69 -16.65
CA PHE A 362 11.29 21.99 -16.85
C PHE A 362 11.43 22.86 -18.10
N ASP A 363 11.79 24.14 -17.88
CA ASP A 363 12.13 25.03 -18.97
C ASP A 363 13.52 24.63 -19.48
N LEU A 364 13.57 23.96 -20.64
CA LEU A 364 14.80 23.51 -21.30
C LEU A 364 15.82 24.64 -21.57
N GLY A 365 15.44 25.90 -21.34
CA GLY A 365 16.28 27.06 -21.67
C GLY A 365 17.53 27.26 -20.82
N SER A 366 17.61 26.74 -19.58
CA SER A 366 18.81 26.91 -18.73
C SER A 366 18.83 25.96 -17.52
N THR A 367 19.63 24.92 -17.57
CA THR A 367 19.94 24.04 -16.44
C THR A 367 20.41 24.81 -15.21
N GLU A 368 21.26 25.83 -15.41
CA GLU A 368 21.80 26.65 -14.32
C GLU A 368 20.71 27.46 -13.60
N LYS A 369 19.75 28.03 -14.34
CA LYS A 369 18.61 28.77 -13.78
C LYS A 369 17.72 27.81 -12.97
N THR A 370 17.48 26.60 -13.46
CA THR A 370 16.70 25.58 -12.78
C THR A 370 17.35 25.16 -11.47
N LEU A 371 18.64 24.80 -11.48
CA LEU A 371 19.38 24.45 -10.26
C LEU A 371 19.38 25.58 -9.24
N LYS A 372 19.48 26.83 -9.68
CA LYS A 372 19.39 28.00 -8.81
C LYS A 372 18.00 28.17 -8.17
N ASN A 373 16.94 27.89 -8.91
CA ASN A 373 15.56 27.98 -8.39
C ASN A 373 15.30 26.85 -7.39
N ILE A 374 15.69 25.59 -7.71
CA ILE A 374 15.57 24.48 -6.78
C ILE A 374 16.39 24.75 -5.51
N LYS A 375 17.61 25.25 -5.66
CA LYS A 375 18.43 25.62 -4.51
C LYS A 375 17.74 26.65 -3.60
N LYS A 376 17.04 27.63 -4.15
CA LYS A 376 16.27 28.60 -3.37
C LYS A 376 15.11 27.93 -2.64
N LYS A 377 14.41 26.95 -3.25
CA LYS A 377 13.32 26.20 -2.62
C LYS A 377 13.79 25.33 -1.47
N LEU A 378 14.91 24.62 -1.65
CA LEU A 378 15.48 23.71 -0.65
C LEU A 378 16.14 24.43 0.54
N ILE A 379 16.63 25.65 0.32
CA ILE A 379 17.44 26.41 1.29
C ILE A 379 16.67 27.59 1.87
N GLY A 380 15.59 28.03 1.16
CA GLY A 380 14.72 29.17 1.42
C GLY A 380 14.20 29.33 2.71
#